data_054d765489550f2372425329c535627b
#
_entry.id   054d765489550f2372425329c535627b
#
_cell.length_a   1.000
_cell.length_b   1.000
_cell.length_c   1.000
_cell.angle_alpha   90.00
_cell.angle_beta   90.00
_cell.angle_gamma   90.00
#
_symmetry.space_group_name_H-M   'P 1'
#
loop_
_entity.id
_entity.type
_entity.pdbx_description
1 polymer ?
#
loop_
_entity_poly.entity_id
_entity_poly.type
_entity_poly.pdbx_seq_one_letter_code
_entity_poly.pdbx_strand_id
1 'polypeptide(L)'
;DIHMVSVNHEITAQIARSAVRASTNLPIRAILLDTLTGRTGRYIAAFRPTTIVIAVCYTLHAQRLLGLSYFVMPILRSKSKEDSYHFLGDAMEFINQRYQELKDEDMVVAIGGSFGAVRGASYIEIATIGDIKRRNEERRAQLK
;
A
#
# COMPACT_ATOMS: atom_id res chain seq x y z
N ASP A 1 8.79 -16.20 17.53
CA ASP A 1 8.00 -16.19 18.76
C ASP A 1 6.53 -15.91 18.44
N ILE A 2 5.65 -16.77 18.94
CA ILE A 2 4.20 -16.69 18.71
C ILE A 2 3.64 -15.35 19.19
N HIS A 3 4.12 -14.87 20.34
CA HIS A 3 3.68 -13.58 20.90
C HIS A 3 3.99 -12.42 19.96
N MET A 4 5.19 -12.36 19.40
CA MET A 4 5.58 -11.28 18.47
C MET A 4 4.81 -11.35 17.17
N VAL A 5 4.52 -12.55 16.66
CA VAL A 5 3.69 -12.73 15.45
C VAL A 5 2.28 -12.17 15.72
N SER A 6 1.68 -12.47 16.87
CA SER A 6 0.38 -11.96 17.26
C SER A 6 0.35 -10.44 17.34
N VAL A 7 1.36 -9.83 17.97
CA VAL A 7 1.47 -8.36 18.07
C VAL A 7 1.59 -7.73 16.68
N ASN A 8 2.40 -8.30 15.80
CA ASN A 8 2.55 -7.78 14.44
C ASN A 8 1.23 -7.84 13.67
N HIS A 9 0.43 -8.90 13.86
CA HIS A 9 -0.90 -8.99 13.25
C HIS A 9 -1.85 -7.92 13.78
N GLU A 10 -1.80 -7.63 15.06
CA GLU A 10 -2.63 -6.59 15.66
C GLU A 10 -2.24 -5.20 15.14
N ILE A 11 -0.95 -4.93 15.01
CA ILE A 11 -0.47 -3.67 14.44
C ILE A 11 -0.97 -3.52 12.99
N THR A 12 -0.83 -4.57 12.19
CA THR A 12 -1.30 -4.55 10.81
C THR A 12 -2.80 -4.29 10.74
N ALA A 13 -3.58 -4.97 11.58
CA ALA A 13 -5.04 -4.78 11.61
C ALA A 13 -5.42 -3.36 12.02
N GLN A 14 -4.72 -2.78 13.01
CA GLN A 14 -4.96 -1.42 13.46
C GLN A 14 -4.66 -0.39 12.37
N ILE A 15 -3.55 -0.58 11.66
CA ILE A 15 -3.17 0.29 10.55
C ILE A 15 -4.19 0.19 9.42
N ALA A 16 -4.62 -1.03 9.08
CA ALA A 16 -5.63 -1.26 8.04
C ALA A 16 -6.95 -0.55 8.39
N ARG A 17 -7.38 -0.66 9.63
CA ARG A 17 -8.60 0.03 10.09
C ARG A 17 -8.45 1.54 9.95
N SER A 18 -7.32 2.10 10.37
CA SER A 18 -7.05 3.53 10.30
C SER A 18 -7.02 4.02 8.84
N ALA A 19 -6.45 3.24 7.95
CA ALA A 19 -6.39 3.58 6.52
C ALA A 19 -7.78 3.65 5.90
N VAL A 20 -8.63 2.65 6.18
CA VAL A 20 -10.00 2.63 5.67
C VAL A 20 -10.80 3.79 6.23
N ARG A 21 -10.65 4.06 7.53
CA ARG A 21 -11.34 5.20 8.17
C ARG A 21 -10.89 6.54 7.56
N ALA A 22 -9.58 6.72 7.35
CA ALA A 22 -9.06 7.93 6.71
C ALA A 22 -9.64 8.10 5.30
N SER A 23 -9.73 7.01 4.53
CA SER A 23 -10.27 7.06 3.18
C SER A 23 -11.75 7.43 3.14
N THR A 24 -12.49 7.17 4.22
CA THR A 24 -13.90 7.55 4.33
C THR A 24 -14.05 9.03 4.72
N ASN A 25 -13.16 9.54 5.57
CA ASN A 25 -13.27 10.87 6.13
C ASN A 25 -12.61 11.98 5.29
N LEU A 26 -11.71 11.61 4.40
CA LEU A 26 -10.93 12.53 3.57
C LEU A 26 -11.13 12.20 2.09
N PRO A 27 -10.86 13.15 1.17
CA PRO A 27 -11.00 12.92 -0.27
C PRO A 27 -9.85 12.09 -0.81
N ILE A 28 -9.76 10.85 -0.38
CA ILE A 28 -8.69 9.92 -0.74
C ILE A 28 -9.04 9.24 -2.07
N ARG A 29 -8.11 9.28 -3.04
CA ARG A 29 -8.27 8.69 -4.36
C ARG A 29 -7.99 7.19 -4.36
N ALA A 30 -7.08 6.74 -3.52
CA ALA A 30 -6.73 5.32 -3.43
C ALA A 30 -5.97 5.04 -2.13
N ILE A 31 -6.03 3.76 -1.72
CA ILE A 31 -5.16 3.23 -0.67
C ILE A 31 -4.07 2.42 -1.39
N LEU A 32 -2.82 2.72 -1.10
CA LEU A 32 -1.66 2.05 -1.72
C LEU A 32 -0.93 1.23 -0.67
N LEU A 33 -0.69 -0.04 -0.96
CA LEU A 33 0.05 -0.91 -0.05
C LEU A 33 0.93 -1.88 -0.82
N ASP A 34 1.90 -2.47 -0.14
CA ASP A 34 2.63 -3.61 -0.64
C ASP A 34 2.47 -4.78 0.31
N THR A 35 2.63 -5.99 -0.22
CA THR A 35 2.47 -7.20 0.59
C THR A 35 3.22 -8.38 -0.01
N LEU A 36 3.82 -9.18 0.85
CA LEU A 36 4.45 -10.44 0.46
C LEU A 36 3.45 -11.60 0.54
N THR A 37 2.60 -11.60 1.57
CA THR A 37 1.69 -12.71 1.87
C THR A 37 0.23 -12.45 1.51
N GLY A 38 -0.14 -11.19 1.30
CA GLY A 38 -1.53 -10.77 1.11
C GLY A 38 -2.22 -10.35 2.40
N ARG A 39 -1.57 -10.49 3.54
CA ARG A 39 -2.20 -10.24 4.86
C ARG A 39 -2.74 -8.82 5.00
N THR A 40 -1.93 -7.83 4.69
CA THR A 40 -2.34 -6.42 4.82
C THR A 40 -3.58 -6.13 3.97
N GLY A 41 -3.57 -6.60 2.73
CA GLY A 41 -4.72 -6.43 1.82
C GLY A 41 -5.97 -7.13 2.32
N ARG A 42 -5.83 -8.29 2.97
CA ARG A 42 -6.98 -9.00 3.55
C ARG A 42 -7.61 -8.24 4.71
N TYR A 43 -6.78 -7.64 5.58
CA TYR A 43 -7.30 -6.80 6.65
C TYR A 43 -8.01 -5.57 6.10
N ILE A 44 -7.44 -4.93 5.08
CA ILE A 44 -8.09 -3.80 4.42
C ILE A 44 -9.45 -4.21 3.89
N ALA A 45 -9.52 -5.31 3.14
CA ALA A 45 -10.78 -5.79 2.56
C ALA A 45 -11.83 -6.09 3.64
N ALA A 46 -11.40 -6.63 4.78
CA ALA A 46 -12.30 -6.95 5.90
C ALA A 46 -12.96 -5.71 6.49
N PHE A 47 -12.29 -4.56 6.45
CA PHE A 47 -12.86 -3.29 6.92
C PHE A 47 -13.69 -2.55 5.86
N ARG A 48 -13.87 -3.15 4.70
CA ARG A 48 -14.76 -2.70 3.61
C ARG A 48 -14.49 -1.26 3.17
N PRO A 49 -13.36 -1.03 2.48
CA PRO A 49 -13.05 0.29 1.95
C PRO A 49 -14.07 0.72 0.90
N THR A 50 -14.28 2.02 0.80
CA THR A 50 -15.17 2.62 -0.23
C THR A 50 -14.37 3.24 -1.37
N THR A 51 -13.04 3.18 -1.31
CA THR A 51 -12.15 3.63 -2.36
C THR A 51 -11.30 2.47 -2.86
N ILE A 52 -10.73 2.61 -4.05
CA ILE A 52 -9.91 1.55 -4.62
C ILE A 52 -8.65 1.32 -3.79
N VAL A 53 -8.26 0.06 -3.66
CA VAL A 53 -7.04 -0.34 -2.97
C VAL A 53 -6.11 -0.99 -4.00
N ILE A 54 -4.92 -0.44 -4.17
CA ILE A 54 -3.90 -1.04 -5.02
C ILE A 54 -2.91 -1.78 -4.12
N ALA A 55 -2.87 -3.09 -4.28
CA ALA A 55 -1.97 -3.95 -3.50
C ALA A 55 -0.84 -4.43 -4.40
N VAL A 56 0.35 -3.89 -4.18
CA VAL A 56 1.55 -4.35 -4.90
C VAL A 56 2.00 -5.65 -4.24
N CYS A 57 1.84 -6.75 -4.97
CA CYS A 57 2.15 -8.10 -4.50
C CYS A 57 3.49 -8.54 -5.05
N TYR A 58 4.32 -9.14 -4.22
CA TYR A 58 5.62 -9.63 -4.63
C TYR A 58 5.61 -11.13 -4.92
N THR A 59 4.47 -11.80 -4.70
CA THR A 59 4.31 -13.23 -4.98
C THR A 59 2.99 -13.48 -5.72
N LEU A 60 2.97 -14.54 -6.52
CA LEU A 60 1.73 -14.99 -7.17
C LEU A 60 0.68 -15.41 -6.15
N HIS A 61 1.12 -15.99 -5.04
CA HIS A 61 0.20 -16.40 -3.97
C HIS A 61 -0.58 -15.20 -3.43
N ALA A 62 0.11 -14.11 -3.09
CA ALA A 62 -0.54 -12.90 -2.60
C ALA A 62 -1.50 -12.32 -3.64
N GLN A 63 -1.07 -12.25 -4.90
CA GLN A 63 -1.91 -11.73 -5.98
C GLN A 63 -3.20 -12.54 -6.13
N ARG A 64 -3.08 -13.87 -6.14
CA ARG A 64 -4.24 -14.75 -6.28
C ARG A 64 -5.19 -14.63 -5.08
N LEU A 65 -4.62 -14.59 -3.88
CA LEU A 65 -5.39 -14.46 -2.66
C LEU A 65 -6.23 -13.17 -2.67
N LEU A 66 -5.62 -12.05 -3.03
CA LEU A 66 -6.30 -10.75 -3.03
C LEU A 66 -7.21 -10.54 -4.25
N GLY A 67 -7.04 -11.32 -5.30
CA GLY A 67 -7.90 -11.24 -6.48
C GLY A 67 -9.36 -11.56 -6.20
N LEU A 68 -9.66 -12.20 -5.08
CA LEU A 68 -11.02 -12.52 -4.66
C LEU A 68 -11.65 -11.44 -3.77
N SER A 69 -10.87 -10.45 -3.37
CA SER A 69 -11.33 -9.40 -2.45
C SER A 69 -11.93 -8.23 -3.20
N TYR A 70 -13.09 -7.77 -2.72
CA TYR A 70 -13.79 -6.64 -3.31
C TYR A 70 -13.01 -5.34 -3.09
N PHE A 71 -12.95 -4.47 -4.09
CA PHE A 71 -12.24 -3.20 -4.10
C PHE A 71 -10.71 -3.30 -4.02
N VAL A 72 -10.14 -4.48 -3.89
CA VAL A 72 -8.69 -4.64 -3.89
C VAL A 72 -8.24 -5.04 -5.29
N MET A 73 -7.31 -4.26 -5.84
CA MET A 73 -6.68 -4.55 -7.12
C MET A 73 -5.25 -5.02 -6.87
N PRO A 74 -4.99 -6.33 -6.91
CA PRO A 74 -3.64 -6.84 -6.72
C PRO A 74 -2.85 -6.76 -8.03
N ILE A 75 -1.63 -6.24 -7.94
CA ILE A 75 -0.70 -6.21 -9.07
C ILE A 75 0.59 -6.90 -8.68
N LEU A 76 1.15 -7.68 -9.57
CA LEU A 76 2.39 -8.41 -9.32
C LEU A 76 3.58 -7.58 -9.81
N ARG A 77 4.52 -7.30 -8.91
CA ARG A 77 5.73 -6.53 -9.24
C ARG A 77 6.94 -7.11 -8.51
N SER A 78 8.11 -6.76 -8.99
CA SER A 78 9.36 -7.15 -8.33
C SER A 78 9.63 -6.23 -7.15
N LYS A 79 10.13 -6.82 -6.06
CA LYS A 79 10.51 -6.06 -4.88
C LYS A 79 11.88 -5.41 -5.09
N SER A 80 11.97 -4.09 -4.82
CA SER A 80 13.24 -3.40 -4.82
C SER A 80 14.02 -3.74 -3.55
N LYS A 81 15.32 -4.03 -3.68
CA LYS A 81 16.20 -4.30 -2.54
C LYS A 81 16.74 -3.01 -1.90
N GLU A 82 16.81 -1.94 -2.67
CA GLU A 82 17.39 -0.67 -2.24
C GLU A 82 16.34 0.34 -1.77
N ASP A 83 15.09 0.23 -2.25
CA ASP A 83 14.05 1.22 -2.01
C ASP A 83 12.77 0.55 -1.53
N SER A 84 12.51 0.64 -0.23
CA SER A 84 11.30 0.08 0.39
C SER A 84 10.02 0.84 0.01
N TYR A 85 10.13 2.00 -0.63
CA TYR A 85 9.01 2.81 -1.08
C TYR A 85 8.74 2.68 -2.58
N HIS A 86 9.48 1.81 -3.26
CA HIS A 86 9.36 1.62 -4.70
C HIS A 86 7.93 1.26 -5.12
N PHE A 87 7.19 0.57 -4.26
CA PHE A 87 5.82 0.16 -4.55
C PHE A 87 4.89 1.35 -4.81
N LEU A 88 5.17 2.52 -4.24
CA LEU A 88 4.33 3.71 -4.46
C LEU A 88 4.35 4.13 -5.92
N GLY A 89 5.53 4.12 -6.54
CA GLY A 89 5.66 4.42 -7.97
C GLY A 89 4.93 3.40 -8.84
N ASP A 90 5.07 2.11 -8.52
CA ASP A 90 4.38 1.04 -9.24
C ASP A 90 2.86 1.19 -9.15
N ALA A 91 2.35 1.48 -7.95
CA ALA A 91 0.91 1.65 -7.74
C ALA A 91 0.37 2.87 -8.48
N MET A 92 1.09 4.00 -8.42
CA MET A 92 0.68 5.23 -9.09
C MET A 92 0.68 5.06 -10.61
N GLU A 93 1.69 4.41 -11.15
CA GLU A 93 1.75 4.11 -12.58
C GLU A 93 0.57 3.25 -13.01
N PHE A 94 0.24 2.23 -12.23
CA PHE A 94 -0.91 1.37 -12.52
C PHE A 94 -2.21 2.17 -12.55
N ILE A 95 -2.43 3.07 -11.58
CA ILE A 95 -3.63 3.90 -11.54
C ILE A 95 -3.71 4.79 -12.77
N ASN A 96 -2.59 5.43 -13.15
CA ASN A 96 -2.55 6.34 -14.29
C ASN A 96 -2.87 5.61 -15.60
N GLN A 97 -2.47 4.35 -15.73
CA GLN A 97 -2.70 3.56 -16.94
C GLN A 97 -4.11 2.97 -16.99
N ARG A 98 -4.67 2.60 -15.84
CA ARG A 98 -5.91 1.83 -15.77
C ARG A 98 -7.13 2.70 -15.49
N TYR A 99 -6.94 3.77 -14.75
CA TYR A 99 -8.02 4.66 -14.32
C TYR A 99 -7.72 6.09 -14.77
N GLN A 100 -8.31 7.06 -14.09
CA GLN A 100 -8.03 8.46 -14.36
C GLN A 100 -6.65 8.84 -13.80
N GLU A 101 -5.88 9.60 -14.58
CA GLU A 101 -4.56 10.03 -14.18
C GLU A 101 -4.60 10.83 -12.87
N LEU A 102 -3.65 10.52 -11.99
CA LEU A 102 -3.50 11.20 -10.71
C LEU A 102 -2.84 12.56 -10.92
N LYS A 103 -3.42 13.58 -10.30
CA LYS A 103 -2.88 14.94 -10.31
C LYS A 103 -2.05 15.16 -9.04
N ASP A 104 -1.16 16.14 -9.07
CA ASP A 104 -0.26 16.41 -7.94
C ASP A 104 -1.01 16.73 -6.65
N GLU A 105 -2.17 17.38 -6.73
CA GLU A 105 -2.99 17.70 -5.56
C GLU A 105 -3.84 16.55 -5.03
N ASP A 106 -3.95 15.44 -5.78
CA ASP A 106 -4.71 14.28 -5.33
C ASP A 106 -4.05 13.63 -4.11
N MET A 107 -4.89 13.16 -3.19
CA MET A 107 -4.45 12.54 -1.93
C MET A 107 -4.62 11.04 -1.96
N VAL A 108 -3.67 10.35 -1.38
CA VAL A 108 -3.72 8.89 -1.20
C VAL A 108 -3.33 8.53 0.23
N VAL A 109 -3.72 7.34 0.64
CA VAL A 109 -3.23 6.72 1.87
C VAL A 109 -2.23 5.65 1.49
N ALA A 110 -1.03 5.73 2.02
CA ALA A 110 0.02 4.74 1.80
C ALA A 110 0.24 3.92 3.06
N ILE A 111 0.35 2.61 2.90
CA ILE A 111 0.63 1.67 3.98
C ILE A 111 1.89 0.89 3.63
N GLY A 112 2.85 0.88 4.53
CA GLY A 112 4.06 0.13 4.32
C GLY A 112 4.65 -0.38 5.61
N GLY A 113 5.71 -1.17 5.49
CA GLY A 113 6.46 -1.68 6.62
C GLY A 113 7.85 -1.08 6.66
N SER A 114 8.20 -0.41 7.76
CA SER A 114 9.53 0.18 7.94
C SER A 114 10.64 -0.87 7.87
N PHE A 115 10.32 -2.11 8.22
CA PHE A 115 11.25 -3.23 8.23
C PHE A 115 11.01 -4.21 7.09
N GLY A 116 10.28 -3.76 6.05
CA GLY A 116 9.97 -4.55 4.87
C GLY A 116 8.62 -5.26 4.96
N ALA A 117 8.13 -5.72 3.81
CA ALA A 117 6.80 -6.33 3.67
C ALA A 117 6.66 -7.65 4.44
N VAL A 118 7.77 -8.30 4.81
CA VAL A 118 7.77 -9.58 5.54
C VAL A 118 7.12 -9.44 6.91
N ARG A 119 7.31 -8.28 7.58
CA ARG A 119 6.77 -8.04 8.92
C ARG A 119 5.38 -7.41 8.91
N GLY A 120 4.81 -7.20 7.73
CA GLY A 120 3.51 -6.57 7.59
C GLY A 120 3.57 -5.06 7.70
N ALA A 121 2.42 -4.42 7.91
CA ALA A 121 2.32 -2.97 7.97
C ALA A 121 2.85 -2.45 9.32
N SER A 122 3.63 -1.38 9.28
CA SER A 122 4.13 -0.70 10.47
C SER A 122 3.89 0.80 10.43
N TYR A 123 3.49 1.37 9.30
CA TYR A 123 3.17 2.79 9.21
C TYR A 123 2.03 3.04 8.24
N ILE A 124 1.38 4.19 8.43
CA ILE A 124 0.37 4.73 7.52
C ILE A 124 0.73 6.19 7.27
N GLU A 125 0.58 6.61 6.02
CA GLU A 125 0.85 7.99 5.65
C GLU A 125 -0.25 8.49 4.72
N ILE A 126 -0.71 9.71 4.97
CA ILE A 126 -1.62 10.42 4.07
C ILE A 126 -0.79 11.48 3.36
N ALA A 127 -0.77 11.42 2.05
CA ALA A 127 0.10 12.28 1.25
C ALA A 127 -0.55 12.68 -0.06
N THR A 128 -0.10 13.80 -0.62
CA THR A 128 -0.43 14.16 -1.99
C THR A 128 0.49 13.44 -2.96
N ILE A 129 0.01 13.26 -4.19
CA ILE A 129 0.81 12.66 -5.25
C ILE A 129 2.07 13.49 -5.50
N GLY A 130 1.96 14.82 -5.46
CA GLY A 130 3.10 15.71 -5.64
C GLY A 130 4.19 15.48 -4.60
N ASP A 131 3.79 15.32 -3.33
CA ASP A 131 4.75 15.03 -2.25
C ASP A 131 5.45 13.68 -2.43
N ILE A 132 4.70 12.66 -2.85
CA ILE A 132 5.27 11.35 -3.12
C ILE A 132 6.28 11.41 -4.25
N LYS A 133 5.95 12.08 -5.35
CA LYS A 133 6.85 12.23 -6.49
C LYS A 133 8.15 12.92 -6.08
N ARG A 134 8.05 14.00 -5.31
CA ARG A 134 9.22 14.75 -4.85
C ARG A 134 10.13 13.89 -3.99
N ARG A 135 9.57 13.15 -3.03
CA ARG A 135 10.37 12.25 -2.20
C ARG A 135 11.01 11.12 -3.00
N ASN A 136 10.31 10.60 -4.00
CA ASN A 136 10.89 9.57 -4.87
C ASN A 136 12.09 10.09 -5.64
N GLU A 137 12.03 11.32 -6.15
CA GLU A 137 13.15 11.96 -6.84
C GLU A 137 14.33 12.16 -5.89
N GLU A 138 14.09 12.63 -4.68
CA GLU A 138 15.12 12.83 -3.66
C GLU A 138 15.80 11.50 -3.30
N ARG A 139 15.02 10.43 -3.12
CA ARG A 139 15.57 9.11 -2.82
C ARG A 139 16.41 8.56 -3.97
N ARG A 140 15.96 8.72 -5.20
CA ARG A 140 16.73 8.29 -6.38
C ARG A 140 18.07 9.01 -6.47
N ALA A 141 18.09 10.29 -6.14
CA ALA A 141 19.34 11.07 -6.12
C ALA A 141 20.30 10.52 -5.05
N GLN A 142 19.79 10.09 -3.90
CA GLN A 142 20.61 9.52 -2.83
C GLN A 142 21.14 8.13 -3.17
N LEU A 143 20.41 7.34 -3.97
CA LEU A 143 20.80 5.99 -4.36
C LEU A 143 21.86 5.97 -5.46
N LYS A 144 22.10 7.08 -6.12
CA LYS A 144 23.19 7.23 -7.08
C LYS A 144 24.50 7.63 -6.36
#